data_392330395231ee28a10e77853edb4fbd
#
_entry.id   392330395231ee28a10e77853edb4fbd
#
_cell.length_a   1.000
_cell.length_b   1.000
_cell.length_c   1.000
_cell.angle_alpha   90.00
_cell.angle_beta   90.00
_cell.angle_gamma   90.00
#
_symmetry.space_group_name_H-M   'P 1'
#
loop_
_entity.id
_entity.type
_entity.pdbx_description
1 polymer ?
#
loop_
_entity_poly.entity_id
_entity_poly.type
_entity_poly.pdbx_seq_one_letter_code
_entity_poly.pdbx_strand_id
1 'polypeptide(L)'
;MITARVTHSMGTGDYNHKSRSPEMSASNDTSLLQPAIEAECIFNGDWIPSSARLQAVIEPATGELLMNTAMANPADIAVACREAALAQPAWAALGPREKAEVFLLAADHAVCAFDELALYVARETGGSLQKGQHEVNETIVLLRQAAGMLSQAHGHGLILPSAAGRLSYARRVPNGVVGVISPFNFPLVLSLRSVAPALAAGNAVVLKPDPQTPISGGFLIARLFEEAGLPKGLLHVLPGAADAGEALCRDTNVQMITFTGSTVAGRKVAEAAGRNLKKVSLELGGKNPLIILEDADLDLAASNAAFGAWLHQGQICMATGLILVHESVAASLTRKLAEKARALTVGNAARGESALGPLINERQLQHVHQVVTDTLQAGAQLETGGEYEGLFYRPTVLSGVKPGMRAFEEEIFGPVAVVASFSTDEEAILLANRSEYGLAAAVISPDVGRATALGDRLRCGMLHINDQTVADECINAFGGRGASGNGSSAGSPSDWDEYSQWQWVTVKNQPPAYPF
;
A
#
# COMPACT_ATOMS: atom_id res chain seq x y z
N MET A 1 -54.36 5.86 37.41
CA MET A 1 -54.20 6.92 38.44
C MET A 1 -53.09 6.50 39.34
N ILE A 2 -52.08 7.23 39.38
CA ILE A 2 -51.12 7.67 40.39
C ILE A 2 -49.79 7.87 39.68
N THR A 3 -49.53 9.13 39.36
CA THR A 3 -48.24 9.70 38.93
C THR A 3 -47.37 9.97 40.12
N ALA A 4 -46.17 9.42 40.17
CA ALA A 4 -45.12 9.84 41.10
C ALA A 4 -43.97 10.47 40.28
N ARG A 5 -43.81 11.78 40.40
CA ARG A 5 -42.60 12.52 39.99
C ARG A 5 -41.50 12.27 41.00
N VAL A 6 -40.35 11.79 40.52
CA VAL A 6 -39.11 11.81 41.25
C VAL A 6 -38.24 12.89 40.64
N THR A 7 -38.05 14.00 41.39
CA THR A 7 -37.08 15.04 41.08
C THR A 7 -35.76 14.64 41.68
N HIS A 8 -34.75 14.37 40.82
CA HIS A 8 -33.35 14.28 41.25
C HIS A 8 -32.63 15.56 40.82
N SER A 9 -32.20 16.32 41.80
CA SER A 9 -31.28 17.45 41.62
C SER A 9 -29.89 16.89 41.27
N MET A 10 -29.42 17.15 40.05
CA MET A 10 -28.00 16.99 39.72
C MET A 10 -27.26 18.26 40.04
N GLY A 11 -26.30 18.15 40.98
CA GLY A 11 -25.36 19.20 41.28
C GLY A 11 -24.46 19.47 40.08
N THR A 12 -24.41 20.73 39.68
CA THR A 12 -23.49 21.25 38.69
C THR A 12 -22.09 21.32 39.27
N GLY A 13 -21.27 20.31 38.98
CA GLY A 13 -19.83 20.41 39.20
C GLY A 13 -19.20 21.20 38.02
N ASP A 14 -18.70 22.39 38.34
CA ASP A 14 -17.90 23.20 37.43
C ASP A 14 -16.60 22.47 37.04
N TYR A 15 -16.59 21.79 35.90
CA TYR A 15 -15.34 21.37 35.26
C TYR A 15 -14.81 22.52 34.39
N ASN A 16 -13.95 23.33 35.00
CA ASN A 16 -13.16 24.33 34.31
C ASN A 16 -12.08 23.64 33.45
N HIS A 17 -12.44 23.15 32.27
CA HIS A 17 -11.47 22.76 31.26
C HIS A 17 -10.86 24.04 30.67
N LYS A 18 -9.72 24.46 31.23
CA LYS A 18 -8.80 25.32 30.50
C LYS A 18 -8.27 24.51 29.32
N SER A 19 -8.85 24.70 28.15
CA SER A 19 -8.25 24.33 26.87
C SER A 19 -6.94 25.10 26.74
N ARG A 20 -5.83 24.46 27.04
CA ARG A 20 -4.52 24.90 26.58
C ARG A 20 -4.47 24.52 25.08
N SER A 21 -4.81 25.46 24.21
CA SER A 21 -4.28 25.47 22.86
C SER A 21 -2.76 25.54 22.99
N PRO A 22 -1.97 24.66 22.34
CA PRO A 22 -0.55 24.89 22.27
C PRO A 22 -0.35 26.18 21.48
N GLU A 23 0.24 27.20 22.12
CA GLU A 23 0.79 28.33 21.41
C GLU A 23 1.93 27.78 20.54
N MET A 24 1.64 27.62 19.25
CA MET A 24 2.66 27.36 18.24
C MET A 24 3.56 28.59 18.20
N SER A 25 4.77 28.46 18.76
CA SER A 25 5.82 29.43 18.53
C SER A 25 6.08 29.48 17.02
N ALA A 26 5.79 30.62 16.41
CA ALA A 26 6.08 30.89 15.01
C ALA A 26 7.61 30.89 14.81
N SER A 27 8.18 29.74 14.51
CA SER A 27 9.42 29.66 13.74
C SER A 27 9.02 29.76 12.26
N ASN A 28 9.62 30.68 11.53
CA ASN A 28 9.32 31.00 10.13
C ASN A 28 9.78 29.93 9.10
N ASP A 29 9.88 28.67 9.50
CA ASP A 29 10.15 27.55 8.60
C ASP A 29 9.10 26.45 8.89
N THR A 30 7.99 26.51 8.18
CA THR A 30 6.81 25.63 8.37
C THR A 30 6.89 24.35 7.56
N SER A 31 8.00 24.09 6.85
CA SER A 31 8.19 22.88 6.05
C SER A 31 8.46 21.68 6.95
N LEU A 32 7.73 20.58 6.73
CA LEU A 32 7.93 19.30 7.43
C LEU A 32 9.29 18.71 7.05
N LEU A 33 9.62 18.72 5.75
CA LEU A 33 10.94 18.30 5.26
C LEU A 33 11.93 19.47 5.38
N GLN A 34 13.08 19.21 5.97
CA GLN A 34 14.19 20.16 6.12
C GLN A 34 15.44 19.63 5.44
N PRO A 35 15.60 19.80 4.11
CA PRO A 35 16.68 19.17 3.34
C PRO A 35 18.10 19.41 3.88
N ALA A 36 18.31 20.47 4.64
CA ALA A 36 19.56 20.73 5.34
C ALA A 36 19.87 19.71 6.45
N ILE A 37 18.87 18.95 6.91
CA ILE A 37 19.00 17.94 7.97
C ILE A 37 18.96 16.53 7.35
N GLU A 38 17.97 16.25 6.47
CA GLU A 38 17.75 14.92 5.96
C GLU A 38 18.64 14.53 4.79
N ALA A 39 19.16 15.52 4.03
CA ALA A 39 20.06 15.24 2.91
C ALA A 39 21.29 14.45 3.41
N GLU A 40 21.62 13.39 2.67
CA GLU A 40 22.76 12.51 2.96
C GLU A 40 22.66 11.74 4.30
N CYS A 41 21.49 11.75 4.95
CA CYS A 41 21.23 11.04 6.20
C CYS A 41 20.39 9.78 5.99
N ILE A 42 20.48 8.90 7.00
CA ILE A 42 19.47 7.87 7.31
C ILE A 42 18.80 8.27 8.62
N PHE A 43 17.60 7.75 8.88
CA PHE A 43 16.89 7.97 10.13
C PHE A 43 16.83 6.70 10.97
N ASN A 44 17.31 6.78 12.23
CA ASN A 44 17.22 5.69 13.21
C ASN A 44 16.58 6.14 14.54
N GLY A 45 15.75 7.17 14.48
CA GLY A 45 15.26 7.93 15.63
C GLY A 45 16.00 9.26 15.81
N ASP A 46 17.10 9.43 15.08
CA ASP A 46 17.85 10.66 14.83
C ASP A 46 18.28 10.70 13.37
N TRP A 47 18.53 11.89 12.81
CA TRP A 47 19.05 12.05 11.47
C TRP A 47 20.58 11.90 11.50
N ILE A 48 21.07 10.79 10.98
CA ILE A 48 22.48 10.42 11.05
C ILE A 48 23.10 10.52 9.66
N PRO A 49 24.13 11.37 9.46
CA PRO A 49 24.90 11.37 8.23
C PRO A 49 25.48 9.98 7.97
N SER A 50 25.26 9.44 6.80
CA SER A 50 25.82 8.15 6.41
C SER A 50 27.07 8.34 5.55
N SER A 51 28.09 7.53 5.80
CA SER A 51 29.28 7.42 4.94
C SER A 51 29.03 6.53 3.71
N ALA A 52 27.80 6.06 3.55
CA ALA A 52 27.41 5.19 2.44
C ALA A 52 27.31 5.98 1.11
N ARG A 53 27.15 5.23 0.01
CA ARG A 53 26.95 5.82 -1.32
C ARG A 53 25.75 6.77 -1.32
N LEU A 54 25.89 7.95 -1.90
CA LEU A 54 24.79 8.86 -2.16
C LEU A 54 24.06 8.48 -3.45
N GLN A 55 22.75 8.70 -3.46
CA GLN A 55 21.89 8.58 -4.63
C GLN A 55 21.09 9.86 -4.81
N ALA A 56 21.09 10.39 -6.04
CA ALA A 56 20.23 11.49 -6.43
C ALA A 56 18.76 11.00 -6.57
N VAL A 57 17.84 11.69 -5.92
CA VAL A 57 16.40 11.55 -6.13
C VAL A 57 16.01 12.56 -7.20
N ILE A 58 15.57 12.07 -8.33
CA ILE A 58 15.29 12.86 -9.54
C ILE A 58 13.80 12.88 -9.79
N GLU A 59 13.24 14.05 -10.06
CA GLU A 59 11.88 14.21 -10.53
C GLU A 59 11.77 13.62 -11.96
N PRO A 60 10.98 12.54 -12.19
CA PRO A 60 10.92 11.89 -13.49
C PRO A 60 10.39 12.78 -14.62
N ALA A 61 9.58 13.79 -14.27
CA ALA A 61 8.96 14.69 -15.24
C ALA A 61 9.90 15.75 -15.80
N THR A 62 10.89 16.21 -15.02
CA THR A 62 11.72 17.35 -15.36
C THR A 62 13.21 17.02 -15.41
N GLY A 63 13.64 15.92 -14.77
CA GLY A 63 15.04 15.61 -14.52
C GLY A 63 15.68 16.46 -13.40
N GLU A 64 14.88 17.25 -12.66
CA GLU A 64 15.34 18.08 -11.55
C GLU A 64 15.79 17.21 -10.36
N LEU A 65 16.90 17.58 -9.74
CA LEU A 65 17.35 16.99 -8.48
C LEU A 65 16.46 17.48 -7.33
N LEU A 66 15.78 16.55 -6.66
CA LEU A 66 14.97 16.83 -5.47
C LEU A 66 15.83 16.81 -4.21
N MET A 67 16.65 15.79 -4.05
CA MET A 67 17.54 15.62 -2.91
C MET A 67 18.62 14.56 -3.20
N ASN A 68 19.79 14.66 -2.55
CA ASN A 68 20.70 13.52 -2.43
C ASN A 68 20.41 12.76 -1.15
N THR A 69 20.27 11.44 -1.24
CA THR A 69 19.99 10.58 -0.09
C THR A 69 21.10 9.57 0.13
N ALA A 70 21.38 9.26 1.38
CA ALA A 70 22.29 8.18 1.72
C ALA A 70 21.64 6.82 1.45
N MET A 71 22.40 5.92 0.83
CA MET A 71 21.95 4.54 0.56
C MET A 71 22.50 3.61 1.63
N ALA A 72 21.63 3.16 2.53
CA ALA A 72 22.02 2.23 3.59
C ALA A 72 22.62 0.95 3.02
N ASN A 73 23.68 0.50 3.66
CA ASN A 73 24.36 -0.77 3.38
C ASN A 73 23.91 -1.87 4.38
N PRO A 74 24.33 -3.13 4.21
CA PRO A 74 23.98 -4.22 5.15
C PRO A 74 24.39 -3.97 6.60
N ALA A 75 25.45 -3.22 6.87
CA ALA A 75 25.89 -2.91 8.24
C ALA A 75 24.93 -1.88 8.90
N ASP A 76 24.47 -0.88 8.16
CA ASP A 76 23.48 0.09 8.65
C ASP A 76 22.17 -0.62 9.02
N ILE A 77 21.73 -1.57 8.17
CA ILE A 77 20.54 -2.41 8.44
C ILE A 77 20.72 -3.21 9.74
N ALA A 78 21.87 -3.85 9.93
CA ALA A 78 22.12 -4.64 11.15
C ALA A 78 22.13 -3.78 12.43
N VAL A 79 22.64 -2.54 12.35
CA VAL A 79 22.58 -1.58 13.46
C VAL A 79 21.14 -1.21 13.75
N ALA A 80 20.36 -0.81 12.76
CA ALA A 80 18.97 -0.41 12.92
C ALA A 80 18.11 -1.55 13.49
N CYS A 81 18.27 -2.78 12.99
CA CYS A 81 17.54 -3.95 13.49
C CYS A 81 17.85 -4.23 14.96
N ARG A 82 19.10 -4.08 15.39
CA ARG A 82 19.49 -4.27 16.79
C ARG A 82 18.90 -3.17 17.70
N GLU A 83 18.98 -1.92 17.28
CA GLU A 83 18.41 -0.79 18.03
C GLU A 83 16.88 -0.90 18.13
N ALA A 84 16.21 -1.28 17.05
CA ALA A 84 14.78 -1.56 17.03
C ALA A 84 14.40 -2.66 18.04
N ALA A 85 15.16 -3.75 18.11
CA ALA A 85 14.92 -4.84 19.03
C ALA A 85 15.10 -4.41 20.51
N LEU A 86 16.00 -3.46 20.78
CA LEU A 86 16.21 -2.91 22.13
C LEU A 86 15.10 -1.96 22.56
N ALA A 87 14.56 -1.14 21.64
CA ALA A 87 13.51 -0.16 21.93
C ALA A 87 12.11 -0.81 22.04
N GLN A 88 11.85 -1.85 21.28
CA GLN A 88 10.52 -2.46 21.10
C GLN A 88 9.84 -2.89 22.43
N PRO A 89 10.49 -3.54 23.41
CA PRO A 89 9.81 -4.02 24.63
C PRO A 89 9.19 -2.90 25.46
N ALA A 90 9.85 -1.74 25.55
CA ALA A 90 9.32 -0.57 26.26
C ALA A 90 8.05 -0.03 25.58
N TRP A 91 8.06 0.05 24.24
CA TRP A 91 6.89 0.44 23.45
C TRP A 91 5.72 -0.53 23.60
N ALA A 92 5.99 -1.83 23.53
CA ALA A 92 4.97 -2.86 23.70
C ALA A 92 4.28 -2.77 25.08
N ALA A 93 5.02 -2.38 26.10
CA ALA A 93 4.52 -2.25 27.47
C ALA A 93 3.67 -0.99 27.74
N LEU A 94 3.73 0.02 26.87
CA LEU A 94 2.91 1.24 27.02
C LEU A 94 1.42 0.94 26.89
N GLY A 95 0.62 1.73 27.59
CA GLY A 95 -0.84 1.66 27.54
C GLY A 95 -1.40 2.01 26.16
N PRO A 96 -2.59 1.49 25.82
CA PRO A 96 -3.22 1.77 24.50
C PRO A 96 -3.41 3.28 24.25
N ARG A 97 -3.76 4.05 25.30
CA ARG A 97 -4.01 5.49 25.17
C ARG A 97 -2.75 6.27 24.78
N GLU A 98 -1.63 5.95 25.44
CA GLU A 98 -0.35 6.62 25.18
C GLU A 98 0.13 6.37 23.75
N LYS A 99 -0.02 5.12 23.26
CA LYS A 99 0.29 4.77 21.88
C LYS A 99 -0.65 5.46 20.88
N ALA A 100 -1.96 5.51 21.17
CA ALA A 100 -2.94 6.14 20.29
C ALA A 100 -2.67 7.62 20.06
N GLU A 101 -2.19 8.33 21.08
CA GLU A 101 -1.89 9.76 21.02
C GLU A 101 -0.83 10.06 19.95
N VAL A 102 0.21 9.23 19.82
CA VAL A 102 1.25 9.36 18.79
C VAL A 102 0.65 9.32 17.38
N PHE A 103 -0.26 8.38 17.10
CA PHE A 103 -0.89 8.26 15.78
C PHE A 103 -1.85 9.42 15.49
N LEU A 104 -2.58 9.91 16.49
CA LEU A 104 -3.47 11.07 16.32
C LEU A 104 -2.67 12.33 16.04
N LEU A 105 -1.56 12.57 16.78
CA LEU A 105 -0.66 13.68 16.51
C LEU A 105 -0.01 13.58 15.12
N ALA A 106 0.45 12.38 14.72
CA ALA A 106 0.99 12.18 13.38
C ALA A 106 -0.05 12.48 12.28
N ALA A 107 -1.33 12.12 12.51
CA ALA A 107 -2.42 12.45 11.59
C ALA A 107 -2.65 13.97 11.52
N ASP A 108 -2.59 14.67 12.65
CA ASP A 108 -2.75 16.12 12.69
C ASP A 108 -1.57 16.83 12.00
N HIS A 109 -0.34 16.35 12.15
CA HIS A 109 0.81 16.85 11.39
C HIS A 109 0.65 16.60 9.88
N ALA A 110 0.12 15.44 9.48
CA ALA A 110 -0.17 15.16 8.06
C ALA A 110 -1.25 16.11 7.50
N VAL A 111 -2.24 16.51 8.30
CA VAL A 111 -3.23 17.54 7.91
C VAL A 111 -2.56 18.88 7.74
N CYS A 112 -1.68 19.29 8.67
CA CYS A 112 -0.97 20.58 8.59
C CYS A 112 0.00 20.65 7.39
N ALA A 113 0.66 19.55 7.04
CA ALA A 113 1.63 19.47 5.94
C ALA A 113 1.01 18.94 4.63
N PHE A 114 -0.32 18.97 4.48
CA PHE A 114 -1.06 18.31 3.41
C PHE A 114 -0.51 18.61 2.01
N ASP A 115 -0.36 19.89 1.68
CA ASP A 115 0.07 20.32 0.34
C ASP A 115 1.55 19.95 0.06
N GLU A 116 2.39 20.03 1.08
CA GLU A 116 3.81 19.64 0.98
C GLU A 116 3.94 18.13 0.72
N LEU A 117 3.25 17.30 1.50
CA LEU A 117 3.21 15.86 1.32
C LEU A 117 2.71 15.48 -0.07
N ALA A 118 1.60 16.09 -0.52
CA ALA A 118 1.02 15.83 -1.83
C ALA A 118 1.96 16.22 -2.98
N LEU A 119 2.66 17.33 -2.84
CA LEU A 119 3.61 17.81 -3.84
C LEU A 119 4.83 16.87 -3.97
N TYR A 120 5.43 16.44 -2.86
CA TYR A 120 6.56 15.49 -2.90
C TYR A 120 6.14 14.14 -3.48
N VAL A 121 4.98 13.62 -3.10
CA VAL A 121 4.43 12.39 -3.71
C VAL A 121 4.30 12.56 -5.23
N ALA A 122 3.72 13.66 -5.71
CA ALA A 122 3.53 13.90 -7.14
C ALA A 122 4.89 14.02 -7.88
N ARG A 123 5.84 14.78 -7.33
CA ARG A 123 7.14 15.03 -7.95
C ARG A 123 8.02 13.78 -8.00
N GLU A 124 8.13 13.03 -6.90
CA GLU A 124 8.96 11.82 -6.87
C GLU A 124 8.42 10.70 -7.76
N THR A 125 7.10 10.55 -7.83
CA THR A 125 6.47 9.44 -8.57
C THR A 125 6.16 9.78 -10.02
N GLY A 126 6.24 11.05 -10.41
CA GLY A 126 5.74 11.54 -11.70
C GLY A 126 4.21 11.53 -11.79
N GLY A 127 3.50 11.37 -10.67
CA GLY A 127 2.04 11.35 -10.62
C GLY A 127 1.41 12.74 -10.70
N SER A 128 0.06 12.77 -10.78
CA SER A 128 -0.67 14.04 -10.68
C SER A 128 -0.72 14.55 -9.24
N LEU A 129 -0.94 15.86 -9.09
CA LEU A 129 -1.14 16.44 -7.75
C LEU A 129 -2.36 15.83 -7.05
N GLN A 130 -3.45 15.51 -7.80
CA GLN A 130 -4.63 14.85 -7.24
C GLN A 130 -4.29 13.46 -6.68
N LYS A 131 -3.40 12.71 -7.33
CA LYS A 131 -2.89 11.43 -6.80
C LYS A 131 -2.11 11.65 -5.50
N GLY A 132 -1.28 12.69 -5.43
CA GLY A 132 -0.59 13.07 -4.19
C GLY A 132 -1.57 13.41 -3.07
N GLN A 133 -2.57 14.24 -3.35
CA GLN A 133 -3.63 14.59 -2.40
C GLN A 133 -4.43 13.38 -1.92
N HIS A 134 -4.73 12.43 -2.82
CA HIS A 134 -5.36 11.16 -2.44
C HIS A 134 -4.50 10.37 -1.47
N GLU A 135 -3.19 10.21 -1.73
CA GLU A 135 -2.30 9.51 -0.81
C GLU A 135 -2.23 10.16 0.58
N VAL A 136 -2.23 11.48 0.65
CA VAL A 136 -2.24 12.17 1.94
C VAL A 136 -3.55 11.95 2.71
N ASN A 137 -4.70 11.99 2.02
CA ASN A 137 -5.97 11.67 2.63
C ASN A 137 -5.99 10.24 3.20
N GLU A 138 -5.56 9.25 2.43
CA GLU A 138 -5.47 7.86 2.88
C GLU A 138 -4.45 7.69 4.03
N THR A 139 -3.34 8.43 4.00
CA THR A 139 -2.38 8.50 5.10
C THR A 139 -3.02 8.95 6.42
N ILE A 140 -3.82 10.02 6.38
CA ILE A 140 -4.56 10.51 7.54
C ILE A 140 -5.56 9.47 8.06
N VAL A 141 -6.26 8.78 7.14
CA VAL A 141 -7.18 7.67 7.48
C VAL A 141 -6.42 6.53 8.15
N LEU A 142 -5.30 6.07 7.58
CA LEU A 142 -4.47 4.99 8.13
C LEU A 142 -3.94 5.31 9.54
N LEU A 143 -3.46 6.52 9.76
CA LEU A 143 -2.96 6.94 11.07
C LEU A 143 -4.08 6.96 12.12
N ARG A 144 -5.25 7.50 11.79
CA ARG A 144 -6.42 7.49 12.67
C ARG A 144 -6.93 6.07 12.94
N GLN A 145 -6.88 5.20 11.92
CA GLN A 145 -7.20 3.79 12.07
C GLN A 145 -6.24 3.07 13.01
N ALA A 146 -4.92 3.30 12.89
CA ALA A 146 -3.91 2.74 13.77
C ALA A 146 -4.17 3.13 15.25
N ALA A 147 -4.57 4.38 15.50
CA ALA A 147 -5.04 4.80 16.81
C ALA A 147 -6.29 4.02 17.26
N GLY A 148 -7.26 3.83 16.34
CA GLY A 148 -8.49 3.08 16.59
C GLY A 148 -8.26 1.60 16.88
N MET A 149 -7.26 0.96 16.28
CA MET A 149 -6.88 -0.44 16.55
C MET A 149 -6.68 -0.70 18.04
N LEU A 150 -6.08 0.23 18.77
CA LEU A 150 -5.70 0.10 20.18
C LEU A 150 -6.90 -0.01 21.13
N SER A 151 -8.10 0.36 20.68
CA SER A 151 -9.36 0.21 21.43
C SER A 151 -10.17 -1.03 21.04
N GLN A 152 -9.75 -1.78 20.02
CA GLN A 152 -10.49 -2.94 19.54
C GLN A 152 -10.30 -4.15 20.46
N ALA A 153 -11.41 -4.74 20.92
CA ALA A 153 -11.40 -5.84 21.88
C ALA A 153 -10.60 -7.07 21.40
N HIS A 154 -10.70 -7.44 20.13
CA HIS A 154 -10.00 -8.60 19.57
C HIS A 154 -8.47 -8.43 19.50
N GLY A 155 -7.97 -7.21 19.61
CA GLY A 155 -6.54 -6.92 19.73
C GLY A 155 -5.94 -7.21 21.12
N HIS A 156 -6.79 -7.45 22.14
CA HIS A 156 -6.32 -7.63 23.51
C HIS A 156 -6.32 -9.08 23.99
N GLY A 157 -7.18 -9.93 23.45
CA GLY A 157 -7.19 -11.35 23.81
C GLY A 157 -8.57 -11.95 24.06
N LEU A 158 -8.59 -13.24 24.41
CA LEU A 158 -9.79 -14.05 24.61
C LEU A 158 -9.67 -14.87 25.88
N ILE A 159 -10.74 -14.93 26.70
CA ILE A 159 -10.85 -15.91 27.79
C ILE A 159 -11.32 -17.24 27.19
N LEU A 160 -10.59 -18.31 27.48
CA LEU A 160 -10.83 -19.63 26.92
C LEU A 160 -11.44 -20.58 27.95
N PRO A 161 -12.26 -21.55 27.52
CA PRO A 161 -12.76 -22.61 28.40
C PRO A 161 -11.61 -23.36 29.07
N SER A 162 -11.77 -23.71 30.34
CA SER A 162 -10.75 -24.43 31.09
C SER A 162 -11.38 -25.33 32.16
N ALA A 163 -10.59 -26.29 32.67
CA ALA A 163 -10.97 -27.11 33.81
C ALA A 163 -11.09 -26.26 35.07
N ALA A 164 -11.88 -26.71 36.03
CA ALA A 164 -12.06 -26.05 37.32
C ALA A 164 -10.70 -25.77 38.02
N GLY A 165 -10.58 -24.61 38.61
CA GLY A 165 -9.35 -24.20 39.34
C GLY A 165 -8.20 -23.73 38.45
N ARG A 166 -8.45 -23.52 37.13
CA ARG A 166 -7.47 -23.01 36.19
C ARG A 166 -8.07 -21.85 35.37
N LEU A 167 -7.43 -20.68 35.38
CA LEU A 167 -7.71 -19.62 34.43
C LEU A 167 -6.98 -19.94 33.13
N SER A 168 -7.66 -19.77 32.01
CA SER A 168 -7.10 -19.98 30.65
C SER A 168 -7.49 -18.81 29.76
N TYR A 169 -6.50 -18.19 29.13
CA TYR A 169 -6.73 -17.10 28.17
C TYR A 169 -5.68 -17.11 27.06
N ALA A 170 -6.06 -16.58 25.91
CA ALA A 170 -5.12 -16.25 24.86
C ALA A 170 -4.99 -14.73 24.78
N ARG A 171 -3.77 -14.24 24.61
CA ARG A 171 -3.49 -12.82 24.36
C ARG A 171 -2.69 -12.65 23.09
N ARG A 172 -2.84 -11.48 22.47
CA ARG A 172 -1.97 -11.11 21.36
C ARG A 172 -0.69 -10.48 21.90
N VAL A 173 0.42 -10.85 21.31
CA VAL A 173 1.73 -10.25 21.58
C VAL A 173 2.33 -9.78 20.25
N PRO A 174 3.06 -8.64 20.23
CA PRO A 174 3.70 -8.18 19.00
C PRO A 174 4.67 -9.20 18.43
N ASN A 175 4.91 -9.17 17.14
CA ASN A 175 5.92 -10.03 16.50
C ASN A 175 7.34 -9.69 17.00
N GLY A 176 7.63 -8.40 17.23
CA GLY A 176 8.94 -7.88 17.64
C GLY A 176 9.40 -6.75 16.71
N VAL A 177 10.41 -7.00 15.88
CA VAL A 177 10.83 -6.07 14.83
C VAL A 177 10.23 -6.49 13.49
N VAL A 178 9.61 -5.54 12.79
CA VAL A 178 9.03 -5.70 11.46
C VAL A 178 9.89 -4.98 10.44
N GLY A 179 10.43 -5.70 9.47
CA GLY A 179 11.08 -5.14 8.29
C GLY A 179 10.04 -4.79 7.23
N VAL A 180 10.00 -3.55 6.78
CA VAL A 180 9.10 -3.06 5.73
C VAL A 180 9.90 -2.71 4.49
N ILE A 181 9.56 -3.30 3.34
CA ILE A 181 10.15 -2.99 2.04
C ILE A 181 9.02 -2.50 1.15
N SER A 182 9.01 -1.20 0.85
CA SER A 182 7.91 -0.53 0.14
C SER A 182 8.30 -0.12 -1.28
N PRO A 183 7.30 0.03 -2.19
CA PRO A 183 7.49 0.34 -3.61
C PRO A 183 7.47 1.84 -3.87
N PHE A 184 7.72 2.20 -5.14
CA PHE A 184 7.79 3.59 -5.59
C PHE A 184 6.45 4.21 -5.99
N ASN A 185 5.43 3.42 -6.34
CA ASN A 185 4.25 3.93 -7.06
C ASN A 185 3.24 4.70 -6.19
N PHE A 186 2.96 4.22 -4.98
CA PHE A 186 2.19 4.91 -3.94
C PHE A 186 3.02 4.93 -2.65
N PRO A 187 4.15 5.65 -2.64
CA PRO A 187 5.20 5.49 -1.64
C PRO A 187 4.73 5.82 -0.22
N LEU A 188 3.97 6.89 -0.03
CA LEU A 188 3.51 7.35 1.28
C LEU A 188 2.50 6.36 1.87
N VAL A 189 1.45 6.03 1.13
CA VAL A 189 0.37 5.17 1.59
C VAL A 189 0.84 3.71 1.77
N LEU A 190 1.62 3.16 0.81
CA LEU A 190 2.03 1.75 0.88
C LEU A 190 3.12 1.50 1.93
N SER A 191 3.93 2.49 2.26
CA SER A 191 4.82 2.41 3.43
C SER A 191 4.00 2.45 4.73
N LEU A 192 3.10 3.42 4.88
CA LEU A 192 2.30 3.58 6.09
C LEU A 192 1.30 2.45 6.33
N ARG A 193 0.77 1.82 5.28
CA ARG A 193 -0.11 0.64 5.38
C ARG A 193 0.54 -0.52 6.18
N SER A 194 1.87 -0.59 6.18
CA SER A 194 2.62 -1.54 7.00
C SER A 194 3.16 -0.93 8.29
N VAL A 195 3.71 0.28 8.23
CA VAL A 195 4.36 0.94 9.37
C VAL A 195 3.38 1.24 10.50
N ALA A 196 2.23 1.86 10.18
CA ALA A 196 1.30 2.30 11.20
C ALA A 196 0.68 1.14 12.00
N PRO A 197 0.09 0.09 11.40
CA PRO A 197 -0.47 -1.01 12.15
C PRO A 197 0.62 -1.85 12.86
N ALA A 198 1.83 -1.98 12.30
CA ALA A 198 2.93 -2.65 12.98
C ALA A 198 3.31 -1.96 14.29
N LEU A 199 3.49 -0.63 14.27
CA LEU A 199 3.74 0.17 15.46
C LEU A 199 2.56 0.12 16.45
N ALA A 200 1.32 0.22 15.98
CA ALA A 200 0.12 0.14 16.82
C ALA A 200 0.04 -1.21 17.56
N ALA A 201 0.35 -2.31 16.90
CA ALA A 201 0.39 -3.63 17.52
C ALA A 201 1.54 -3.82 18.52
N GLY A 202 2.42 -2.81 18.69
CA GLY A 202 3.51 -2.80 19.65
C GLY A 202 4.86 -3.29 19.11
N ASN A 203 5.03 -3.38 17.80
CA ASN A 203 6.31 -3.70 17.18
C ASN A 203 7.19 -2.45 17.02
N ALA A 204 8.48 -2.65 16.75
CA ALA A 204 9.36 -1.67 16.15
C ALA A 204 9.47 -1.95 14.63
N VAL A 205 9.80 -0.93 13.85
CA VAL A 205 9.80 -0.99 12.38
C VAL A 205 11.14 -0.53 11.81
N VAL A 206 11.68 -1.31 10.87
CA VAL A 206 12.77 -0.91 9.99
C VAL A 206 12.24 -0.81 8.57
N LEU A 207 12.02 0.42 8.10
CA LEU A 207 11.47 0.75 6.79
C LEU A 207 12.60 0.97 5.78
N LYS A 208 12.58 0.20 4.71
CA LYS A 208 13.37 0.39 3.50
C LYS A 208 12.46 0.87 2.35
N PRO A 209 12.34 2.18 2.15
CA PRO A 209 11.59 2.72 1.01
C PRO A 209 12.28 2.39 -0.31
N ASP A 210 11.55 2.52 -1.43
CA ASP A 210 12.17 2.45 -2.75
C ASP A 210 13.17 3.61 -2.90
N PRO A 211 14.39 3.36 -3.45
CA PRO A 211 15.40 4.39 -3.58
C PRO A 211 15.08 5.51 -4.58
N GLN A 212 14.02 5.38 -5.36
CA GLN A 212 13.55 6.45 -6.25
C GLN A 212 12.56 7.39 -5.57
N THR A 213 11.91 6.94 -4.47
CA THR A 213 10.91 7.72 -3.73
C THR A 213 11.17 7.70 -2.20
N PRO A 214 12.40 7.94 -1.75
CA PRO A 214 12.75 7.87 -0.33
C PRO A 214 12.19 9.05 0.47
N ILE A 215 11.88 10.19 -0.16
CA ILE A 215 11.33 11.36 0.51
C ILE A 215 9.90 11.04 0.96
N SER A 216 8.99 10.79 0.02
CA SER A 216 7.58 10.54 0.34
C SER A 216 7.33 9.15 0.93
N GLY A 217 8.10 8.13 0.53
CA GLY A 217 7.98 6.77 1.05
C GLY A 217 8.74 6.51 2.35
N GLY A 218 9.51 7.48 2.85
CA GLY A 218 10.37 7.30 4.02
C GLY A 218 10.53 8.54 4.88
N PHE A 219 11.23 9.57 4.42
CA PHE A 219 11.64 10.69 5.26
C PHE A 219 10.48 11.53 5.78
N LEU A 220 9.47 11.78 4.96
CA LEU A 220 8.25 12.46 5.41
C LEU A 220 7.50 11.63 6.47
N ILE A 221 7.50 10.30 6.36
CA ILE A 221 6.94 9.41 7.38
C ILE A 221 7.75 9.51 8.68
N ALA A 222 9.09 9.52 8.60
CA ALA A 222 9.96 9.70 9.76
C ALA A 222 9.64 11.03 10.47
N ARG A 223 9.49 12.12 9.72
CA ARG A 223 9.14 13.43 10.28
C ARG A 223 7.77 13.44 10.95
N LEU A 224 6.74 12.87 10.33
CA LEU A 224 5.41 12.79 10.93
C LEU A 224 5.45 12.12 12.30
N PHE A 225 6.19 11.02 12.45
CA PHE A 225 6.31 10.31 13.71
C PHE A 225 7.27 10.98 14.71
N GLU A 226 8.34 11.62 14.23
CA GLU A 226 9.26 12.40 15.07
C GLU A 226 8.52 13.58 15.72
N GLU A 227 7.79 14.38 14.94
CA GLU A 227 6.97 15.49 15.45
C GLU A 227 5.81 15.02 16.35
N ALA A 228 5.29 13.82 16.12
CA ALA A 228 4.29 13.20 16.98
C ALA A 228 4.85 12.62 18.29
N GLY A 229 6.16 12.69 18.50
CA GLY A 229 6.82 12.24 19.72
C GLY A 229 6.95 10.71 19.83
N LEU A 230 7.02 9.97 18.71
CA LEU A 230 7.34 8.54 18.73
C LEU A 230 8.71 8.34 19.41
N PRO A 231 8.83 7.46 20.42
CA PRO A 231 10.11 7.20 21.07
C PRO A 231 11.18 6.73 20.08
N LYS A 232 12.41 7.23 20.24
CA LYS A 232 13.55 6.89 19.37
C LYS A 232 13.82 5.39 19.33
N GLY A 233 14.28 4.90 18.18
CA GLY A 233 14.59 3.50 17.96
C GLY A 233 13.38 2.62 17.59
N LEU A 234 12.17 3.17 17.53
CA LEU A 234 10.97 2.41 17.14
C LEU A 234 10.69 2.45 15.64
N LEU A 235 11.06 3.52 14.97
CA LEU A 235 11.01 3.66 13.52
C LEU A 235 12.39 4.00 13.00
N HIS A 236 12.87 3.19 12.07
CA HIS A 236 14.09 3.44 11.31
C HIS A 236 13.74 3.55 9.84
N VAL A 237 14.31 4.53 9.14
CA VAL A 237 14.11 4.74 7.69
C VAL A 237 15.46 4.72 6.99
N LEU A 238 15.67 3.68 6.20
CA LEU A 238 16.93 3.38 5.55
C LEU A 238 16.72 3.16 4.05
N PRO A 239 16.77 4.22 3.21
CA PRO A 239 16.81 4.03 1.77
C PRO A 239 17.94 3.10 1.39
N GLY A 240 17.70 2.13 0.51
CA GLY A 240 18.71 1.14 0.19
C GLY A 240 18.36 0.33 -1.06
N ALA A 241 19.36 -0.27 -1.67
CA ALA A 241 19.21 -1.13 -2.83
C ALA A 241 18.79 -2.57 -2.44
N ALA A 242 18.96 -3.51 -3.34
CA ALA A 242 18.56 -4.91 -3.11
C ALA A 242 19.36 -5.59 -1.99
N ASP A 243 20.63 -5.25 -1.82
CA ASP A 243 21.51 -5.77 -0.78
C ASP A 243 21.05 -5.38 0.64
N ALA A 244 20.60 -4.15 0.84
CA ALA A 244 19.96 -3.69 2.08
C ALA A 244 18.65 -4.45 2.36
N GLY A 245 17.81 -4.66 1.33
CA GLY A 245 16.60 -5.45 1.44
C GLY A 245 16.87 -6.92 1.80
N GLU A 246 17.89 -7.54 1.19
CA GLU A 246 18.33 -8.89 1.51
C GLU A 246 18.87 -8.99 2.95
N ALA A 247 19.67 -8.02 3.38
CA ALA A 247 20.17 -7.93 4.75
C ALA A 247 19.01 -7.87 5.76
N LEU A 248 17.99 -7.04 5.50
CA LEU A 248 16.79 -6.94 6.33
C LEU A 248 16.04 -8.30 6.43
N CYS A 249 15.89 -9.00 5.32
CA CYS A 249 15.26 -10.32 5.29
C CYS A 249 16.05 -11.38 6.09
N ARG A 250 17.36 -11.23 6.21
CA ARG A 250 18.24 -12.20 6.88
C ARG A 250 18.55 -11.87 8.34
N ASP A 251 18.39 -10.61 8.78
CA ASP A 251 18.76 -10.18 10.13
C ASP A 251 17.96 -10.92 11.21
N THR A 252 18.65 -11.47 12.21
CA THR A 252 18.05 -12.31 13.25
C THR A 252 17.18 -11.55 14.25
N ASN A 253 17.33 -10.23 14.33
CA ASN A 253 16.47 -9.39 15.17
C ASN A 253 15.11 -9.07 14.53
N VAL A 254 14.93 -9.38 13.24
CA VAL A 254 13.68 -9.18 12.50
C VAL A 254 12.85 -10.45 12.52
N GLN A 255 11.60 -10.37 13.01
CA GLN A 255 10.69 -11.52 13.11
C GLN A 255 9.68 -11.58 11.97
N MET A 256 9.41 -10.45 11.30
CA MET A 256 8.47 -10.36 10.21
C MET A 256 9.01 -9.46 9.10
N ILE A 257 8.74 -9.83 7.84
CA ILE A 257 8.96 -8.98 6.67
C ILE A 257 7.62 -8.68 6.02
N THR A 258 7.34 -7.42 5.75
CA THR A 258 6.32 -7.02 4.79
C THR A 258 6.98 -6.49 3.53
N PHE A 259 6.51 -6.94 2.39
CA PHE A 259 7.05 -6.58 1.08
C PHE A 259 5.92 -6.26 0.12
N THR A 260 5.98 -5.07 -0.46
CA THR A 260 5.13 -4.70 -1.60
C THR A 260 6.02 -4.44 -2.81
N GLY A 261 5.75 -5.12 -3.94
CA GLY A 261 6.56 -4.97 -5.14
C GLY A 261 6.33 -6.07 -6.18
N SER A 262 7.31 -6.31 -7.05
CA SER A 262 7.16 -7.31 -8.12
C SER A 262 7.15 -8.75 -7.58
N THR A 263 6.40 -9.65 -8.24
CA THR A 263 6.35 -11.08 -7.90
C THR A 263 7.73 -11.75 -7.91
N VAL A 264 8.61 -11.36 -8.83
CA VAL A 264 9.98 -11.89 -8.89
C VAL A 264 10.78 -11.54 -7.63
N ALA A 265 10.67 -10.29 -7.17
CA ALA A 265 11.34 -9.87 -5.93
C ALA A 265 10.66 -10.47 -4.70
N GLY A 266 9.32 -10.56 -4.67
CA GLY A 266 8.56 -11.17 -3.59
C GLY A 266 8.93 -12.65 -3.35
N ARG A 267 9.12 -13.41 -4.41
CA ARG A 267 9.60 -14.81 -4.31
C ARG A 267 10.98 -14.91 -3.62
N LYS A 268 11.91 -13.99 -3.93
CA LYS A 268 13.24 -13.92 -3.28
C LYS A 268 13.14 -13.52 -1.81
N VAL A 269 12.27 -12.55 -1.50
CA VAL A 269 11.99 -12.12 -0.12
C VAL A 269 11.40 -13.28 0.68
N ALA A 270 10.41 -13.98 0.14
CA ALA A 270 9.80 -15.14 0.78
C ALA A 270 10.82 -16.26 1.05
N GLU A 271 11.69 -16.55 0.08
CA GLU A 271 12.76 -17.54 0.23
C GLU A 271 13.74 -17.15 1.36
N ALA A 272 14.22 -15.90 1.36
CA ALA A 272 15.15 -15.41 2.36
C ALA A 272 14.54 -15.41 3.78
N ALA A 273 13.29 -14.96 3.92
CA ALA A 273 12.56 -14.94 5.18
C ALA A 273 12.23 -16.35 5.67
N GLY A 274 11.77 -17.24 4.78
CA GLY A 274 11.43 -18.63 5.09
C GLY A 274 12.61 -19.44 5.62
N ARG A 275 13.82 -19.20 5.11
CA ARG A 275 15.07 -19.81 5.64
C ARG A 275 15.31 -19.48 7.12
N ASN A 276 14.78 -18.34 7.59
CA ASN A 276 14.92 -17.86 8.97
C ASN A 276 13.61 -18.01 9.77
N LEU A 277 12.61 -18.72 9.26
CA LEU A 277 11.29 -18.94 9.87
C LEU A 277 10.56 -17.65 10.25
N LYS A 278 10.79 -16.57 9.49
CA LYS A 278 10.11 -15.28 9.70
C LYS A 278 8.69 -15.32 9.13
N LYS A 279 7.78 -14.59 9.78
CA LYS A 279 6.49 -14.28 9.17
C LYS A 279 6.71 -13.37 7.95
N VAL A 280 5.92 -13.59 6.89
CA VAL A 280 6.02 -12.79 5.65
C VAL A 280 4.64 -12.36 5.22
N SER A 281 4.48 -11.08 4.89
CA SER A 281 3.33 -10.53 4.19
C SER A 281 3.80 -10.04 2.82
N LEU A 282 3.16 -10.51 1.76
CA LEU A 282 3.54 -10.23 0.38
C LEU A 282 2.37 -9.63 -0.38
N GLU A 283 2.54 -8.40 -0.83
CA GLU A 283 1.63 -7.70 -1.73
C GLU A 283 2.36 -7.47 -3.06
N LEU A 284 1.90 -8.18 -4.10
CA LEU A 284 2.64 -8.31 -5.35
C LEU A 284 1.81 -7.79 -6.53
N GLY A 285 2.34 -7.96 -7.75
CA GLY A 285 1.70 -7.49 -8.97
C GLY A 285 0.36 -8.16 -9.29
N GLY A 286 -0.30 -7.69 -10.33
CA GLY A 286 -1.59 -8.22 -10.77
C GLY A 286 -1.79 -8.13 -12.27
N LYS A 287 -2.75 -8.92 -12.79
CA LYS A 287 -3.23 -8.85 -14.16
C LYS A 287 -4.68 -8.35 -14.27
N ASN A 288 -5.36 -8.25 -13.20
CA ASN A 288 -6.62 -7.62 -12.84
C ASN A 288 -7.63 -7.53 -14.01
N PRO A 289 -8.37 -8.59 -14.31
CA PRO A 289 -9.33 -8.60 -15.38
C PRO A 289 -10.54 -7.71 -15.05
N LEU A 290 -10.95 -6.88 -16.01
CA LEU A 290 -12.22 -6.18 -16.04
C LEU A 290 -13.10 -6.84 -17.09
N ILE A 291 -14.19 -7.51 -16.67
CA ILE A 291 -15.13 -8.18 -17.57
C ILE A 291 -16.30 -7.24 -17.87
N ILE A 292 -16.59 -7.03 -19.15
CA ILE A 292 -17.66 -6.16 -19.63
C ILE A 292 -18.63 -7.01 -20.44
N LEU A 293 -19.85 -7.18 -19.91
CA LEU A 293 -20.88 -7.98 -20.52
C LEU A 293 -21.59 -7.22 -21.66
N GLU A 294 -22.35 -7.93 -22.49
CA GLU A 294 -23.01 -7.39 -23.70
C GLU A 294 -24.09 -6.35 -23.39
N ASP A 295 -24.62 -6.36 -22.18
CA ASP A 295 -25.71 -5.46 -21.73
C ASP A 295 -25.18 -4.20 -21.03
N ALA A 296 -23.86 -4.06 -20.86
CA ALA A 296 -23.24 -2.93 -20.18
C ALA A 296 -23.46 -1.60 -20.92
N ASP A 297 -23.65 -0.51 -20.16
CA ASP A 297 -23.50 0.84 -20.68
C ASP A 297 -22.05 1.08 -21.12
N LEU A 298 -21.83 1.21 -22.44
CA LEU A 298 -20.49 1.28 -23.00
C LEU A 298 -19.77 2.60 -22.71
N ASP A 299 -20.46 3.69 -22.39
CA ASP A 299 -19.83 4.94 -22.00
C ASP A 299 -19.29 4.85 -20.58
N LEU A 300 -20.08 4.28 -19.67
CA LEU A 300 -19.64 4.00 -18.31
C LEU A 300 -18.55 2.92 -18.28
N ALA A 301 -18.71 1.83 -19.05
CA ALA A 301 -17.72 0.77 -19.13
C ALA A 301 -16.37 1.28 -19.69
N ALA A 302 -16.38 2.11 -20.74
CA ALA A 302 -15.16 2.74 -21.26
C ALA A 302 -14.53 3.73 -20.29
N SER A 303 -15.34 4.42 -19.46
CA SER A 303 -14.82 5.31 -18.40
C SER A 303 -14.10 4.52 -17.33
N ASN A 304 -14.72 3.43 -16.84
CA ASN A 304 -14.12 2.53 -15.84
C ASN A 304 -12.84 1.87 -16.35
N ALA A 305 -12.88 1.34 -17.57
CA ALA A 305 -11.73 0.70 -18.21
C ALA A 305 -10.57 1.69 -18.42
N ALA A 306 -10.86 2.91 -18.85
CA ALA A 306 -9.86 3.98 -19.03
C ALA A 306 -9.22 4.39 -17.71
N PHE A 307 -10.02 4.63 -16.68
CA PHE A 307 -9.52 4.96 -15.33
C PHE A 307 -8.67 3.83 -14.78
N GLY A 308 -9.17 2.59 -14.80
CA GLY A 308 -8.46 1.43 -14.28
C GLY A 308 -7.13 1.15 -15.00
N ALA A 309 -7.07 1.38 -16.33
CA ALA A 309 -5.85 1.10 -17.11
C ALA A 309 -4.83 2.25 -17.10
N TRP A 310 -5.24 3.51 -16.92
CA TRP A 310 -4.36 4.66 -17.15
C TRP A 310 -4.13 5.55 -15.93
N LEU A 311 -4.91 5.41 -14.85
CA LEU A 311 -4.64 6.15 -13.61
C LEU A 311 -3.17 5.95 -13.20
N HIS A 312 -2.49 7.04 -12.84
CA HIS A 312 -1.06 7.03 -12.50
C HIS A 312 -0.20 6.26 -13.53
N GLN A 313 -0.44 6.51 -14.83
CA GLN A 313 0.26 5.88 -15.96
C GLN A 313 0.18 4.33 -15.94
N GLY A 314 -0.86 3.74 -15.34
CA GLY A 314 -0.98 2.28 -15.18
C GLY A 314 0.05 1.66 -14.22
N GLN A 315 0.82 2.47 -13.48
CA GLN A 315 1.82 2.00 -12.53
C GLN A 315 1.19 1.64 -11.17
N ILE A 316 0.14 0.82 -11.19
CA ILE A 316 -0.64 0.39 -10.03
C ILE A 316 -0.75 -1.13 -10.05
N CYS A 317 -0.50 -1.79 -8.92
CA CYS A 317 -0.63 -3.25 -8.81
C CYS A 317 -2.04 -3.76 -9.16
N MET A 318 -3.07 -2.93 -8.89
CA MET A 318 -4.48 -3.19 -9.22
C MET A 318 -4.90 -2.65 -10.60
N ALA A 319 -3.99 -2.04 -11.40
CA ALA A 319 -4.37 -1.50 -12.71
C ALA A 319 -5.08 -2.55 -13.55
N THR A 320 -6.12 -2.13 -14.28
CA THR A 320 -6.83 -3.01 -15.23
C THR A 320 -5.88 -3.47 -16.33
N GLY A 321 -5.25 -4.62 -16.12
CA GLY A 321 -4.25 -5.17 -17.04
C GLY A 321 -4.85 -5.99 -18.19
N LEU A 322 -6.15 -6.36 -18.09
CA LEU A 322 -6.86 -7.12 -19.11
C LEU A 322 -8.34 -6.72 -19.12
N ILE A 323 -8.81 -6.18 -20.24
CA ILE A 323 -10.22 -5.85 -20.48
C ILE A 323 -10.80 -7.00 -21.31
N LEU A 324 -11.63 -7.83 -20.65
CA LEU A 324 -12.39 -8.89 -21.30
C LEU A 324 -13.77 -8.34 -21.67
N VAL A 325 -14.08 -8.28 -22.93
CA VAL A 325 -15.32 -7.68 -23.42
C VAL A 325 -16.09 -8.68 -24.30
N HIS A 326 -17.42 -8.75 -24.12
CA HIS A 326 -18.25 -9.61 -24.96
C HIS A 326 -18.13 -9.19 -26.43
N GLU A 327 -17.96 -10.17 -27.34
CA GLU A 327 -17.62 -9.95 -28.74
C GLU A 327 -18.61 -9.01 -29.48
N SER A 328 -19.89 -9.06 -29.12
CA SER A 328 -20.94 -8.24 -29.75
C SER A 328 -20.77 -6.73 -29.51
N VAL A 329 -20.05 -6.31 -28.47
CA VAL A 329 -19.83 -4.91 -28.11
C VAL A 329 -18.35 -4.50 -28.16
N ALA A 330 -17.45 -5.44 -28.45
CA ALA A 330 -16.00 -5.24 -28.42
C ALA A 330 -15.52 -4.09 -29.30
N ALA A 331 -15.96 -4.05 -30.57
CA ALA A 331 -15.56 -2.99 -31.52
C ALA A 331 -16.00 -1.60 -31.04
N SER A 332 -17.20 -1.48 -30.46
CA SER A 332 -17.72 -0.21 -29.97
C SER A 332 -16.97 0.26 -28.71
N LEU A 333 -16.67 -0.64 -27.78
CA LEU A 333 -15.88 -0.32 -26.58
C LEU A 333 -14.46 0.10 -26.94
N THR A 334 -13.78 -0.66 -27.83
CA THR A 334 -12.42 -0.37 -28.28
C THR A 334 -12.31 1.03 -28.92
N ARG A 335 -13.28 1.39 -29.78
CA ARG A 335 -13.34 2.75 -30.37
C ARG A 335 -13.45 3.82 -29.29
N LYS A 336 -14.37 3.65 -28.29
CA LYS A 336 -14.55 4.60 -27.18
C LYS A 336 -13.28 4.73 -26.34
N LEU A 337 -12.58 3.63 -26.08
CA LEU A 337 -11.29 3.65 -25.37
C LEU A 337 -10.23 4.41 -26.18
N ALA A 338 -10.12 4.16 -27.48
CA ALA A 338 -9.17 4.87 -28.34
C ALA A 338 -9.46 6.38 -28.41
N GLU A 339 -10.73 6.79 -28.43
CA GLU A 339 -11.13 8.20 -28.35
C GLU A 339 -10.71 8.83 -27.03
N LYS A 340 -10.96 8.16 -25.88
CA LYS A 340 -10.52 8.61 -24.57
C LYS A 340 -8.99 8.71 -24.46
N ALA A 341 -8.25 7.72 -24.98
CA ALA A 341 -6.79 7.72 -25.00
C ALA A 341 -6.21 8.94 -25.74
N ARG A 342 -6.77 9.27 -26.92
CA ARG A 342 -6.35 10.44 -27.70
C ARG A 342 -6.66 11.77 -27.03
N ALA A 343 -7.69 11.83 -26.18
CA ALA A 343 -8.10 13.03 -25.46
C ALA A 343 -7.25 13.31 -24.20
N LEU A 344 -6.58 12.29 -23.65
CA LEU A 344 -5.76 12.45 -22.46
C LEU A 344 -4.45 13.18 -22.77
N THR A 345 -4.16 14.23 -22.00
CA THR A 345 -2.90 14.96 -22.07
C THR A 345 -1.80 14.24 -21.29
N VAL A 346 -0.58 14.22 -21.83
CA VAL A 346 0.61 13.63 -21.20
C VAL A 346 1.66 14.71 -21.03
N GLY A 347 2.21 14.85 -19.84
CA GLY A 347 3.20 15.88 -19.52
C GLY A 347 3.49 15.93 -18.02
N ASN A 348 3.96 17.08 -17.49
CA ASN A 348 4.21 17.21 -16.06
C ASN A 348 2.89 17.30 -15.25
N ALA A 349 2.40 16.14 -14.81
CA ALA A 349 1.14 16.03 -14.09
C ALA A 349 1.19 16.62 -12.65
N ALA A 350 2.38 16.71 -12.04
CA ALA A 350 2.55 17.32 -10.72
C ALA A 350 2.23 18.82 -10.73
N ARG A 351 2.34 19.49 -11.90
CA ARG A 351 1.95 20.89 -12.09
C ARG A 351 0.45 21.09 -12.43
N GLY A 352 -0.31 19.99 -12.55
CA GLY A 352 -1.73 20.06 -12.94
C GLY A 352 -1.96 20.36 -14.44
N GLU A 353 -0.93 20.33 -15.26
CA GLU A 353 -1.00 20.66 -16.70
C GLU A 353 -1.43 19.47 -17.57
N SER A 354 -1.36 18.25 -17.03
CA SER A 354 -1.59 17.01 -17.76
C SER A 354 -2.31 15.98 -16.89
N ALA A 355 -3.09 15.11 -17.55
CA ALA A 355 -3.78 14.01 -16.89
C ALA A 355 -2.83 12.88 -16.48
N LEU A 356 -1.83 12.59 -17.32
CA LEU A 356 -0.82 11.55 -17.10
C LEU A 356 0.58 12.16 -17.08
N GLY A 357 1.39 11.66 -16.16
CA GLY A 357 2.80 12.00 -16.02
C GLY A 357 3.73 11.02 -16.75
N PRO A 358 5.03 11.04 -16.41
CA PRO A 358 6.03 10.11 -16.94
C PRO A 358 5.95 8.74 -16.26
N LEU A 359 6.53 7.73 -16.88
CA LEU A 359 6.93 6.50 -16.20
C LEU A 359 8.11 6.80 -15.25
N ILE A 360 8.25 5.98 -14.23
CA ILE A 360 9.20 6.26 -13.13
C ILE A 360 10.67 6.32 -13.59
N ASN A 361 11.06 5.52 -14.57
CA ASN A 361 12.42 5.47 -15.10
C ASN A 361 12.50 4.80 -16.47
N GLU A 362 13.67 4.88 -17.09
CA GLU A 362 13.96 4.31 -18.41
C GLU A 362 13.76 2.78 -18.45
N ARG A 363 14.12 2.05 -17.40
CA ARG A 363 13.94 0.59 -17.35
C ARG A 363 12.46 0.22 -17.48
N GLN A 364 11.58 0.95 -16.78
CA GLN A 364 10.13 0.72 -16.85
C GLN A 364 9.58 1.10 -18.23
N LEU A 365 10.06 2.21 -18.78
CA LEU A 365 9.70 2.63 -20.14
C LEU A 365 10.03 1.54 -21.17
N GLN A 366 11.25 1.02 -21.16
CA GLN A 366 11.69 -0.02 -22.08
C GLN A 366 10.90 -1.32 -21.89
N HIS A 367 10.56 -1.70 -20.66
CA HIS A 367 9.71 -2.85 -20.40
C HIS A 367 8.33 -2.68 -21.04
N VAL A 368 7.65 -1.55 -20.80
CA VAL A 368 6.33 -1.24 -21.38
C VAL A 368 6.38 -1.30 -22.90
N HIS A 369 7.34 -0.61 -23.48
CA HIS A 369 7.47 -0.51 -24.96
C HIS A 369 7.77 -1.88 -25.58
N GLN A 370 8.61 -2.69 -24.95
CA GLN A 370 8.92 -4.03 -25.45
C GLN A 370 7.70 -4.96 -25.39
N VAL A 371 6.89 -4.91 -24.31
CA VAL A 371 5.65 -5.71 -24.21
C VAL A 371 4.67 -5.31 -25.30
N VAL A 372 4.50 -4.02 -25.55
CA VAL A 372 3.63 -3.51 -26.63
C VAL A 372 4.13 -4.00 -27.99
N THR A 373 5.41 -3.82 -28.28
CA THR A 373 6.04 -4.20 -29.56
C THR A 373 5.91 -5.70 -29.83
N ASP A 374 6.24 -6.55 -28.85
CA ASP A 374 6.16 -8.01 -29.00
C ASP A 374 4.70 -8.47 -29.18
N THR A 375 3.75 -7.80 -28.53
CA THR A 375 2.33 -8.11 -28.66
C THR A 375 1.80 -7.77 -30.05
N LEU A 376 2.24 -6.64 -30.63
CA LEU A 376 1.92 -6.27 -32.00
C LEU A 376 2.52 -7.26 -33.02
N GLN A 377 3.78 -7.66 -32.82
CA GLN A 377 4.43 -8.68 -33.65
C GLN A 377 3.70 -10.04 -33.58
N ALA A 378 3.08 -10.35 -32.45
CA ALA A 378 2.26 -11.55 -32.28
C ALA A 378 0.86 -11.47 -32.93
N GLY A 379 0.50 -10.32 -33.55
CA GLY A 379 -0.71 -10.14 -34.34
C GLY A 379 -1.83 -9.36 -33.66
N ALA A 380 -1.59 -8.72 -32.52
CA ALA A 380 -2.52 -7.74 -31.94
C ALA A 380 -2.58 -6.45 -32.80
N GLN A 381 -3.61 -5.64 -32.63
CA GLN A 381 -3.82 -4.39 -33.35
C GLN A 381 -3.56 -3.20 -32.42
N LEU A 382 -2.86 -2.19 -32.93
CA LEU A 382 -2.67 -0.91 -32.26
C LEU A 382 -3.80 0.05 -32.68
N GLU A 383 -4.69 0.38 -31.77
CA GLU A 383 -5.79 1.32 -32.03
C GLU A 383 -5.34 2.78 -31.83
N THR A 384 -4.44 3.02 -30.90
CA THR A 384 -3.81 4.33 -30.63
C THR A 384 -2.65 4.19 -29.65
N GLY A 385 -1.77 5.20 -29.59
CA GLY A 385 -0.61 5.24 -28.69
C GLY A 385 0.57 4.39 -29.20
N GLY A 386 1.25 3.69 -28.30
CA GLY A 386 2.43 2.86 -28.64
C GLY A 386 3.72 3.65 -28.83
N GLU A 387 3.72 4.95 -28.53
CA GLU A 387 4.85 5.88 -28.71
C GLU A 387 5.16 6.64 -27.41
N TYR A 388 6.34 7.20 -27.32
CA TYR A 388 6.78 7.96 -26.15
C TYR A 388 7.79 9.07 -26.53
N GLU A 389 7.90 10.05 -25.62
CA GLU A 389 8.94 11.09 -25.67
C GLU A 389 9.58 11.23 -24.28
N GLY A 390 10.88 11.01 -24.16
CA GLY A 390 11.52 10.87 -22.85
C GLY A 390 10.87 9.74 -22.03
N LEU A 391 10.43 10.02 -20.82
CA LEU A 391 9.70 9.05 -19.98
C LEU A 391 8.16 9.09 -20.17
N PHE A 392 7.67 9.95 -21.05
CA PHE A 392 6.23 10.17 -21.26
C PHE A 392 5.68 9.18 -22.30
N TYR A 393 5.06 8.10 -21.83
CA TYR A 393 4.42 7.09 -22.67
C TYR A 393 2.97 7.47 -22.94
N ARG A 394 2.56 7.44 -24.24
CA ARG A 394 1.19 7.78 -24.63
C ARG A 394 0.19 6.71 -24.18
N PRO A 395 -1.02 7.09 -23.71
CA PRO A 395 -2.09 6.13 -23.47
C PRO A 395 -2.31 5.25 -24.68
N THR A 396 -2.19 3.94 -24.49
CA THR A 396 -2.15 2.95 -25.56
C THR A 396 -3.35 2.02 -25.45
N VAL A 397 -3.93 1.66 -26.59
CA VAL A 397 -5.00 0.67 -26.69
C VAL A 397 -4.57 -0.42 -27.66
N LEU A 398 -4.50 -1.66 -27.18
CA LEU A 398 -4.25 -2.87 -27.95
C LEU A 398 -5.54 -3.68 -28.04
N SER A 399 -5.95 -4.06 -29.25
CA SER A 399 -7.11 -4.92 -29.49
C SER A 399 -6.72 -6.24 -30.16
N GLY A 400 -7.66 -7.21 -30.18
CA GLY A 400 -7.40 -8.52 -30.74
C GLY A 400 -6.33 -9.32 -29.97
N VAL A 401 -6.08 -8.94 -28.74
CA VAL A 401 -5.09 -9.63 -27.87
C VAL A 401 -5.64 -10.99 -27.47
N LYS A 402 -4.80 -12.02 -27.53
CA LYS A 402 -5.16 -13.42 -27.28
C LYS A 402 -4.23 -14.06 -26.24
N PRO A 403 -4.67 -15.15 -25.59
CA PRO A 403 -3.81 -15.99 -24.77
C PRO A 403 -2.51 -16.36 -25.50
N GLY A 404 -1.39 -16.26 -24.79
CA GLY A 404 -0.04 -16.49 -25.31
C GLY A 404 0.67 -15.23 -25.81
N MET A 405 -0.02 -14.11 -25.99
CA MET A 405 0.62 -12.82 -26.27
C MET A 405 1.12 -12.17 -24.97
N ARG A 406 2.26 -11.50 -25.00
CA ARG A 406 2.87 -10.91 -23.79
C ARG A 406 1.91 -9.99 -23.03
N ALA A 407 1.22 -9.08 -23.73
CA ALA A 407 0.26 -8.18 -23.08
C ALA A 407 -0.96 -8.91 -22.48
N PHE A 408 -1.26 -10.15 -22.87
CA PHE A 408 -2.27 -10.95 -22.20
C PHE A 408 -1.76 -11.57 -20.89
N GLU A 409 -0.53 -12.06 -20.89
CA GLU A 409 0.00 -12.88 -19.77
C GLU A 409 0.74 -12.05 -18.71
N GLU A 410 1.50 -11.02 -19.12
CA GLU A 410 2.39 -10.26 -18.24
C GLU A 410 1.73 -9.01 -17.65
N GLU A 411 2.13 -8.65 -16.42
CA GLU A 411 1.88 -7.32 -15.86
C GLU A 411 2.71 -6.28 -16.62
N ILE A 412 2.06 -5.25 -17.20
CA ILE A 412 2.75 -4.24 -17.99
C ILE A 412 3.29 -3.11 -17.13
N PHE A 413 2.52 -2.70 -16.14
CA PHE A 413 2.82 -1.58 -15.23
C PHE A 413 3.10 -0.27 -15.99
N GLY A 414 2.25 0.01 -16.98
CA GLY A 414 2.31 1.13 -17.90
C GLY A 414 0.94 1.47 -18.48
N PRO A 415 0.77 2.61 -19.20
CA PRO A 415 -0.53 3.12 -19.61
C PRO A 415 -1.08 2.39 -20.85
N VAL A 416 -1.30 1.07 -20.74
CA VAL A 416 -1.71 0.21 -21.85
C VAL A 416 -3.01 -0.53 -21.50
N ALA A 417 -4.09 -0.18 -22.19
CA ALA A 417 -5.36 -0.90 -22.15
C ALA A 417 -5.31 -2.10 -23.12
N VAL A 418 -5.45 -3.30 -22.59
CA VAL A 418 -5.36 -4.56 -23.34
C VAL A 418 -6.75 -5.14 -23.49
N VAL A 419 -7.27 -5.20 -24.72
CA VAL A 419 -8.64 -5.65 -25.03
C VAL A 419 -8.60 -7.05 -25.66
N ALA A 420 -9.30 -7.99 -25.03
CA ALA A 420 -9.55 -9.34 -25.54
C ALA A 420 -11.06 -9.61 -25.52
N SER A 421 -11.56 -10.37 -26.49
CA SER A 421 -12.98 -10.68 -26.59
C SER A 421 -13.30 -12.08 -26.07
N PHE A 422 -14.55 -12.26 -25.60
CA PHE A 422 -15.14 -13.54 -25.27
C PHE A 422 -16.57 -13.63 -25.82
N SER A 423 -17.10 -14.85 -25.93
CA SER A 423 -18.42 -15.12 -26.50
C SER A 423 -19.43 -15.65 -25.47
N THR A 424 -18.96 -16.17 -24.33
CA THR A 424 -19.81 -16.73 -23.26
C THR A 424 -19.24 -16.42 -21.88
N ASP A 425 -20.11 -16.41 -20.85
CA ASP A 425 -19.68 -16.19 -19.45
C ASP A 425 -18.62 -17.22 -19.02
N GLU A 426 -18.74 -18.48 -19.46
CA GLU A 426 -17.77 -19.52 -19.17
C GLU A 426 -16.39 -19.21 -19.77
N GLU A 427 -16.35 -18.71 -20.98
CA GLU A 427 -15.11 -18.27 -21.62
C GLU A 427 -14.50 -17.07 -20.90
N ALA A 428 -15.32 -16.09 -20.51
CA ALA A 428 -14.85 -14.93 -19.73
C ALA A 428 -14.17 -15.37 -18.43
N ILE A 429 -14.79 -16.29 -17.68
CA ILE A 429 -14.24 -16.83 -16.44
C ILE A 429 -12.95 -17.61 -16.70
N LEU A 430 -12.92 -18.41 -17.78
CA LEU A 430 -11.73 -19.18 -18.16
C LEU A 430 -10.55 -18.25 -18.47
N LEU A 431 -10.79 -17.21 -19.28
CA LEU A 431 -9.77 -16.24 -19.67
C LEU A 431 -9.29 -15.41 -18.47
N ALA A 432 -10.21 -14.93 -17.62
CA ALA A 432 -9.87 -14.18 -16.42
C ALA A 432 -9.02 -15.00 -15.43
N ASN A 433 -9.37 -16.27 -15.22
CA ASN A 433 -8.68 -17.16 -14.31
C ASN A 433 -7.42 -17.82 -14.90
N ARG A 434 -7.07 -17.54 -16.15
CA ARG A 434 -5.88 -18.11 -16.80
C ARG A 434 -4.58 -17.57 -16.21
N SER A 435 -4.59 -16.33 -15.74
CA SER A 435 -3.42 -15.69 -15.14
C SER A 435 -2.99 -16.41 -13.83
N GLU A 436 -1.68 -16.45 -13.56
CA GLU A 436 -1.16 -16.86 -12.25
C GLU A 436 -1.45 -15.84 -11.14
N TYR A 437 -1.77 -14.60 -11.51
CA TYR A 437 -2.13 -13.50 -10.61
C TYR A 437 -3.57 -13.63 -10.08
N GLY A 438 -3.85 -12.91 -9.00
CA GLY A 438 -5.18 -12.89 -8.39
C GLY A 438 -5.30 -11.76 -7.37
N LEU A 439 -4.95 -10.50 -7.75
CA LEU A 439 -5.06 -9.35 -6.85
C LEU A 439 -6.49 -8.78 -6.90
N ALA A 440 -6.89 -8.19 -8.01
CA ALA A 440 -8.22 -7.62 -8.19
C ALA A 440 -8.91 -8.17 -9.45
N ALA A 441 -10.24 -8.10 -9.47
CA ALA A 441 -11.05 -8.34 -10.66
C ALA A 441 -12.32 -7.49 -10.59
N ALA A 442 -12.92 -7.19 -11.75
CA ALA A 442 -14.15 -6.44 -11.81
C ALA A 442 -15.09 -6.96 -12.91
N VAL A 443 -16.41 -6.75 -12.71
CA VAL A 443 -17.44 -7.12 -13.67
C VAL A 443 -18.42 -5.96 -13.83
N ILE A 444 -18.70 -5.56 -15.07
CA ILE A 444 -19.65 -4.49 -15.41
C ILE A 444 -20.84 -5.07 -16.17
N SER A 445 -22.04 -4.93 -15.58
CA SER A 445 -23.34 -5.26 -16.13
C SER A 445 -24.46 -4.59 -15.33
N PRO A 446 -25.55 -4.13 -15.93
CA PRO A 446 -26.73 -3.69 -15.21
C PRO A 446 -27.44 -4.85 -14.49
N ASP A 447 -27.25 -6.10 -14.91
CA ASP A 447 -27.68 -7.29 -14.17
C ASP A 447 -26.67 -7.62 -13.06
N VAL A 448 -26.86 -6.97 -11.89
CA VAL A 448 -25.98 -7.16 -10.72
C VAL A 448 -25.98 -8.62 -10.24
N GLY A 449 -27.10 -9.35 -10.39
CA GLY A 449 -27.19 -10.76 -10.01
C GLY A 449 -26.25 -11.63 -10.86
N ARG A 450 -26.29 -11.47 -12.20
CA ARG A 450 -25.41 -12.16 -13.14
C ARG A 450 -23.94 -11.76 -12.92
N ALA A 451 -23.69 -10.46 -12.78
CA ALA A 451 -22.33 -9.96 -12.55
C ALA A 451 -21.71 -10.52 -11.26
N THR A 452 -22.49 -10.59 -10.16
CA THR A 452 -22.04 -11.17 -8.89
C THR A 452 -21.77 -12.67 -9.03
N ALA A 453 -22.71 -13.43 -9.64
CA ALA A 453 -22.55 -14.86 -9.85
C ALA A 453 -21.33 -15.22 -10.71
N LEU A 454 -20.99 -14.37 -11.69
CA LEU A 454 -19.76 -14.50 -12.49
C LEU A 454 -18.54 -14.13 -11.64
N GLY A 455 -18.62 -13.03 -10.91
CA GLY A 455 -17.54 -12.56 -10.04
C GLY A 455 -17.12 -13.55 -8.97
N ASP A 456 -18.08 -14.24 -8.33
CA ASP A 456 -17.83 -15.27 -7.30
C ASP A 456 -16.97 -16.45 -7.82
N ARG A 457 -16.85 -16.59 -9.12
CA ARG A 457 -16.03 -17.63 -9.78
C ARG A 457 -14.63 -17.15 -10.17
N LEU A 458 -14.33 -15.85 -9.95
CA LEU A 458 -13.01 -15.28 -10.24
C LEU A 458 -12.04 -15.50 -9.07
N ARG A 459 -10.81 -15.85 -9.39
CA ARG A 459 -9.74 -16.07 -8.42
C ARG A 459 -9.00 -14.76 -8.12
N CYS A 460 -9.57 -13.93 -7.24
CA CYS A 460 -8.97 -12.66 -6.83
C CYS A 460 -9.11 -12.44 -5.32
N GLY A 461 -8.34 -11.53 -4.79
CA GLY A 461 -8.44 -11.06 -3.40
C GLY A 461 -9.50 -9.98 -3.26
N MET A 462 -9.65 -9.12 -4.28
CA MET A 462 -10.62 -8.02 -4.32
C MET A 462 -11.51 -8.18 -5.56
N LEU A 463 -12.83 -8.06 -5.36
CA LEU A 463 -13.83 -8.18 -6.42
C LEU A 463 -14.72 -6.94 -6.42
N HIS A 464 -14.86 -6.32 -7.58
CA HIS A 464 -15.70 -5.14 -7.77
C HIS A 464 -16.82 -5.41 -8.77
N ILE A 465 -18.06 -5.08 -8.42
CA ILE A 465 -19.22 -5.18 -9.29
C ILE A 465 -19.68 -3.77 -9.65
N ASN A 466 -19.70 -3.47 -10.95
CA ASN A 466 -20.00 -2.15 -11.50
C ASN A 466 -19.04 -1.05 -11.04
N ASP A 467 -17.78 -1.42 -10.88
CA ASP A 467 -16.65 -0.52 -10.68
C ASP A 467 -15.41 -1.07 -11.42
N GLN A 468 -14.34 -0.31 -11.42
CA GLN A 468 -13.05 -0.68 -12.02
C GLN A 468 -12.15 -1.37 -10.97
N THR A 469 -10.99 -1.89 -11.39
CA THR A 469 -10.14 -2.74 -10.54
C THR A 469 -9.25 -1.98 -9.53
N VAL A 470 -9.13 -0.66 -9.64
CA VAL A 470 -8.25 0.18 -8.78
C VAL A 470 -8.97 0.70 -7.53
N ALA A 471 -10.21 0.26 -7.30
CA ALA A 471 -10.97 0.62 -6.11
C ALA A 471 -10.30 0.04 -4.85
N ASP A 472 -9.87 0.91 -3.94
CA ASP A 472 -9.21 0.56 -2.68
C ASP A 472 -9.66 1.52 -1.58
N GLU A 473 -9.85 0.97 -0.39
CA GLU A 473 -10.05 1.70 0.85
C GLU A 473 -9.10 1.14 1.89
N CYS A 474 -8.21 1.97 2.41
CA CYS A 474 -7.13 1.55 3.30
C CYS A 474 -7.58 0.80 4.58
N ILE A 475 -8.87 0.89 4.90
CA ILE A 475 -9.46 0.21 6.07
C ILE A 475 -10.00 -1.19 5.77
N ASN A 476 -10.11 -1.57 4.50
CA ASN A 476 -10.61 -2.88 4.07
C ASN A 476 -9.46 -3.87 3.84
N ALA A 477 -9.77 -5.16 3.91
CA ALA A 477 -8.80 -6.22 3.74
C ALA A 477 -8.27 -6.23 2.29
N PHE A 478 -7.09 -5.67 2.11
CA PHE A 478 -6.34 -5.67 0.86
C PHE A 478 -5.39 -6.85 0.83
N GLY A 479 -5.43 -7.68 -0.21
CA GLY A 479 -4.51 -8.80 -0.34
C GLY A 479 -4.74 -9.62 -1.61
N GLY A 480 -3.66 -10.20 -2.13
CA GLY A 480 -3.64 -10.98 -3.35
C GLY A 480 -3.67 -12.50 -3.13
N ARG A 481 -4.05 -13.24 -4.18
CA ARG A 481 -3.99 -14.70 -4.27
C ARG A 481 -3.03 -15.13 -5.38
N GLY A 482 -2.58 -16.38 -5.36
CA GLY A 482 -1.66 -16.91 -6.37
C GLY A 482 -0.34 -16.14 -6.41
N ALA A 483 0.08 -15.66 -7.58
CA ALA A 483 1.32 -14.90 -7.74
C ALA A 483 1.21 -13.42 -7.27
N SER A 484 0.03 -12.99 -6.83
CA SER A 484 -0.19 -11.63 -6.30
C SER A 484 0.01 -11.52 -4.79
N GLY A 485 0.13 -12.61 -4.05
CA GLY A 485 0.34 -12.58 -2.61
C GLY A 485 0.38 -13.97 -1.99
N ASN A 486 0.71 -14.04 -0.71
CA ASN A 486 0.82 -15.30 0.03
C ASN A 486 -0.37 -15.58 0.95
N GLY A 487 -1.50 -14.87 0.77
CA GLY A 487 -2.70 -14.98 1.60
C GLY A 487 -2.71 -14.08 2.82
N SER A 488 -1.69 -13.22 2.98
CA SER A 488 -1.73 -12.09 3.91
C SER A 488 -2.70 -11.02 3.41
N SER A 489 -3.17 -10.18 4.31
CA SER A 489 -4.01 -9.02 3.98
C SER A 489 -3.67 -7.86 4.89
N ALA A 490 -3.60 -6.64 4.35
CA ALA A 490 -3.47 -5.41 5.09
C ALA A 490 -4.85 -4.73 5.23
N GLY A 491 -5.07 -4.02 6.32
CA GLY A 491 -6.34 -3.34 6.63
C GLY A 491 -7.13 -4.06 7.72
N SER A 492 -7.88 -3.27 8.52
CA SER A 492 -8.67 -3.77 9.65
C SER A 492 -9.74 -4.78 9.21
N PRO A 493 -9.98 -5.91 9.87
CA PRO A 493 -9.36 -6.38 11.13
C PRO A 493 -8.08 -7.20 10.96
N SER A 494 -7.62 -7.44 9.72
CA SER A 494 -6.47 -8.31 9.42
C SER A 494 -5.15 -7.80 9.99
N ASP A 495 -5.01 -6.51 10.24
CA ASP A 495 -3.79 -5.91 10.79
C ASP A 495 -3.34 -6.54 12.12
N TRP A 496 -4.30 -6.88 13.01
CA TRP A 496 -3.97 -7.59 14.23
C TRP A 496 -3.44 -9.00 13.98
N ASP A 497 -3.97 -9.70 12.98
CA ASP A 497 -3.52 -11.04 12.61
C ASP A 497 -2.14 -11.00 11.94
N GLU A 498 -1.85 -9.93 11.20
CA GLU A 498 -0.55 -9.77 10.54
C GLU A 498 0.53 -9.35 11.53
N TYR A 499 0.29 -8.33 12.35
CA TYR A 499 1.35 -7.69 13.16
C TYR A 499 1.44 -8.21 14.60
N SER A 500 0.71 -9.29 14.94
CA SER A 500 0.79 -9.95 16.23
C SER A 500 0.72 -11.47 16.14
N GLN A 501 0.97 -12.14 17.25
CA GLN A 501 0.82 -13.59 17.38
C GLN A 501 0.11 -13.94 18.68
N TRP A 502 -0.52 -15.11 18.72
CA TRP A 502 -1.22 -15.59 19.87
C TRP A 502 -0.26 -16.24 20.87
N GLN A 503 -0.42 -15.87 22.15
CA GLN A 503 0.17 -16.57 23.28
C GLN A 503 -0.94 -17.15 24.16
N TRP A 504 -0.96 -18.45 24.32
CA TRP A 504 -1.86 -19.11 25.25
C TRP A 504 -1.25 -19.14 26.65
N VAL A 505 -2.01 -18.65 27.64
CA VAL A 505 -1.60 -18.56 29.04
C VAL A 505 -2.57 -19.36 29.91
N THR A 506 -2.03 -20.20 30.79
CA THR A 506 -2.80 -20.87 31.86
C THR A 506 -2.25 -20.50 33.22
N VAL A 507 -3.15 -20.22 34.16
CA VAL A 507 -2.77 -19.85 35.54
C VAL A 507 -3.47 -20.78 36.51
N LYS A 508 -2.72 -21.38 37.41
CA LYS A 508 -3.20 -22.11 38.58
C LYS A 508 -2.64 -21.44 39.83
N ASN A 509 -3.39 -21.46 40.93
CA ASN A 509 -2.94 -20.86 42.19
C ASN A 509 -1.75 -21.62 42.81
N GLN A 510 -1.69 -22.94 42.55
CA GLN A 510 -0.61 -23.79 43.02
C GLN A 510 -0.22 -24.81 41.91
N PRO A 511 1.06 -25.18 41.83
CA PRO A 511 1.48 -26.23 40.91
C PRO A 511 0.87 -27.57 41.36
N PRO A 512 0.34 -28.39 40.42
CA PRO A 512 -0.16 -29.71 40.73
C PRO A 512 1.01 -30.67 41.00
N ALA A 513 0.78 -31.69 41.84
CA ALA A 513 1.68 -32.84 41.91
C ALA A 513 1.44 -33.73 40.68
N TYR A 514 2.50 -34.14 40.03
CA TYR A 514 2.47 -35.15 38.96
C TYR A 514 3.00 -36.48 39.45
N PRO A 515 2.63 -37.60 38.80
CA PRO A 515 2.94 -38.95 39.31
C PRO A 515 4.40 -39.38 39.15
N PHE A 516 5.28 -38.55 38.61
CA PHE A 516 6.71 -38.86 38.43
C PHE A 516 7.55 -37.57 38.59
#